data_c27465d9a72b2a607b95ba1017aa8bfe
#
_entry.id   c27465d9a72b2a607b95ba1017aa8bfe
#
_cell.length_a   1.000
_cell.length_b   1.000
_cell.length_c   1.000
_cell.angle_alpha   90.00
_cell.angle_beta   90.00
_cell.angle_gamma   90.00
#
_symmetry.space_group_name_H-M   'P 1'
#
loop_
_entity.id
_entity.type
_entity.pdbx_description
1 polymer ?
#
loop_
_entity_poly.entity_id
_entity_poly.type
_entity_poly.pdbx_seq_one_letter_code
_entity_poly.pdbx_strand_id
1 'polypeptide(L)'
;MKKKILLVLCSLLLISGCDMFKEDFSDKYVYTTMYPIEYATTELYKDYANISSVYPNGSDIEYEVSNKKKKQYSTGEIFIYSGIANEATLARDLLNLNENIKIIDGTKGMNNKSIASVYLDPSNFLMICSNIKSSLKEYNENVYVKEGIENNYRELNEKVSELDVKLYDIGKNGNYKTILTTNDVFSFLTKYNINVVSIDANNDNIDKSYAEANKLIENKEVQYIYYLEGDEFTPAQEKFISDNSLMKIEINNVFSLSDEERQEEKDYISIMNETIDNYKKELYKK
;
A
#
# COMPACT_ATOMS: atom_id res chain seq x y z
N MET A 1 4.57 -65.10 12.65
CA MET A 1 4.32 -63.93 13.51
C MET A 1 5.43 -62.88 13.46
N LYS A 2 6.73 -63.24 13.59
CA LYS A 2 7.86 -62.27 13.59
C LYS A 2 7.96 -61.40 12.32
N LYS A 3 7.69 -61.92 11.10
CA LYS A 3 7.71 -61.14 9.84
C LYS A 3 6.58 -60.11 9.72
N LYS A 4 5.40 -60.35 10.30
CA LYS A 4 4.26 -59.40 10.32
C LYS A 4 4.51 -58.24 11.28
N ILE A 5 5.18 -58.53 12.43
CA ILE A 5 5.56 -57.50 13.42
C ILE A 5 6.62 -56.57 12.86
N LEU A 6 7.58 -57.10 12.05
CA LEU A 6 8.62 -56.30 11.42
C LEU A 6 8.01 -55.32 10.38
N LEU A 7 7.00 -55.75 9.61
CA LEU A 7 6.33 -54.92 8.60
C LEU A 7 5.51 -53.78 9.24
N VAL A 8 4.87 -54.01 10.38
CA VAL A 8 4.15 -52.99 11.15
C VAL A 8 5.13 -51.98 11.79
N LEU A 9 6.30 -52.47 12.26
CA LEU A 9 7.33 -51.57 12.79
C LEU A 9 7.94 -50.65 11.72
N CYS A 10 8.16 -51.14 10.48
CA CYS A 10 8.63 -50.32 9.37
C CYS A 10 7.57 -49.31 8.88
N SER A 11 6.26 -49.63 8.93
CA SER A 11 5.22 -48.68 8.55
C SER A 11 5.02 -47.56 9.58
N LEU A 12 5.30 -47.79 10.86
CA LEU A 12 5.28 -46.77 11.92
C LEU A 12 6.43 -45.76 11.79
N LEU A 13 7.58 -46.18 11.23
CA LEU A 13 8.72 -45.30 11.02
C LEU A 13 8.54 -44.36 9.83
N LEU A 14 7.60 -44.65 8.91
CA LEU A 14 7.30 -43.79 7.75
C LEU A 14 6.31 -42.64 8.07
N ILE A 15 5.61 -42.73 9.22
CA ILE A 15 4.61 -41.72 9.62
C ILE A 15 5.24 -40.60 10.47
N SER A 16 6.40 -40.79 11.05
CA SER A 16 7.07 -39.82 11.94
C SER A 16 8.01 -38.84 11.20
N GLY A 17 8.01 -38.84 9.88
CA GLY A 17 8.94 -38.06 9.05
C GLY A 17 8.51 -36.66 8.63
N CYS A 18 7.26 -36.25 8.87
CA CYS A 18 6.77 -34.96 8.34
C CYS A 18 6.95 -33.73 9.24
N ASP A 19 7.31 -33.89 10.52
CA ASP A 19 7.45 -32.75 11.45
C ASP A 19 8.90 -32.37 11.76
N MET A 20 9.89 -33.10 11.23
CA MET A 20 11.29 -32.97 11.67
C MET A 20 12.09 -31.86 10.94
N PHE A 21 11.45 -31.05 10.08
CA PHE A 21 12.10 -29.96 9.35
C PHE A 21 11.23 -28.68 9.26
N LYS A 22 10.38 -28.42 10.25
CA LYS A 22 9.79 -27.08 10.37
C LYS A 22 10.89 -26.14 10.86
N GLU A 23 11.41 -25.31 9.97
CA GLU A 23 12.25 -24.19 10.36
C GLU A 23 11.44 -23.31 11.32
N ASP A 24 12.02 -22.97 12.47
CA ASP A 24 11.40 -22.04 13.43
C ASP A 24 11.71 -20.62 12.97
N PHE A 25 10.67 -19.86 12.64
CA PHE A 25 10.78 -18.48 12.19
C PHE A 25 10.47 -17.47 13.32
N SER A 26 10.23 -17.93 14.56
CA SER A 26 9.83 -17.08 15.67
C SER A 26 10.88 -16.02 16.05
N ASP A 27 12.14 -16.27 15.76
CA ASP A 27 13.26 -15.36 16.05
C ASP A 27 13.63 -14.45 14.86
N LYS A 28 12.94 -14.58 13.72
CA LYS A 28 13.18 -13.74 12.55
C LYS A 28 12.29 -12.50 12.60
N TYR A 29 12.92 -11.32 12.51
CA TYR A 29 12.21 -10.06 12.51
C TYR A 29 12.46 -9.31 11.21
N VAL A 30 11.37 -8.88 10.58
CA VAL A 30 11.37 -7.99 9.41
C VAL A 30 10.72 -6.68 9.82
N TYR A 31 11.46 -5.59 9.69
CA TYR A 31 10.95 -4.26 9.96
C TYR A 31 10.58 -3.55 8.67
N THR A 32 9.44 -2.87 8.69
CA THR A 32 8.90 -2.14 7.55
C THR A 32 8.64 -0.69 7.94
N THR A 33 8.39 0.17 6.98
CA THR A 33 8.03 1.57 7.21
C THR A 33 6.52 1.78 7.05
N MET A 34 6.09 2.51 6.03
CA MET A 34 4.70 2.85 5.77
C MET A 34 3.80 1.62 5.61
N TYR A 35 2.53 1.81 5.93
CA TYR A 35 1.56 0.73 5.91
C TYR A 35 1.47 -0.06 4.59
N PRO A 36 1.53 0.53 3.38
CA PRO A 36 1.52 -0.27 2.15
C PRO A 36 2.73 -1.22 2.03
N ILE A 37 3.90 -0.81 2.55
CA ILE A 37 5.09 -1.66 2.62
C ILE A 37 4.89 -2.78 3.66
N GLU A 38 4.33 -2.44 4.83
CA GLU A 38 3.98 -3.41 5.88
C GLU A 38 2.99 -4.45 5.33
N TYR A 39 1.89 -3.99 4.71
CA TYR A 39 0.86 -4.86 4.15
C TYR A 39 1.42 -5.79 3.08
N ALA A 40 2.13 -5.25 2.08
CA ALA A 40 2.75 -6.07 1.04
C ALA A 40 3.71 -7.11 1.62
N THR A 41 4.52 -6.74 2.61
CA THR A 41 5.47 -7.66 3.26
C THR A 41 4.74 -8.74 4.03
N THR A 42 3.69 -8.39 4.77
CA THR A 42 2.87 -9.33 5.55
C THR A 42 2.19 -10.35 4.64
N GLU A 43 1.56 -9.89 3.56
CA GLU A 43 0.91 -10.79 2.60
C GLU A 43 1.91 -11.71 1.87
N LEU A 44 3.12 -11.22 1.58
CA LEU A 44 4.14 -12.00 0.88
C LEU A 44 4.89 -12.98 1.77
N TYR A 45 5.22 -12.57 3.00
CA TYR A 45 6.12 -13.34 3.87
C TYR A 45 5.38 -14.12 4.93
N LYS A 46 4.13 -13.73 5.29
CA LYS A 46 3.23 -14.43 6.23
C LYS A 46 3.98 -14.95 7.47
N ASP A 47 3.94 -16.26 7.71
CA ASP A 47 4.49 -16.92 8.89
C ASP A 47 6.03 -17.14 8.81
N TYR A 48 6.72 -16.62 7.80
CA TYR A 48 8.19 -16.78 7.66
C TYR A 48 9.01 -15.78 8.47
N ALA A 49 8.38 -14.80 9.10
CA ALA A 49 9.00 -13.88 10.05
C ALA A 49 7.95 -13.12 10.86
N ASN A 50 8.39 -12.50 11.97
CA ASN A 50 7.61 -11.48 12.67
C ASN A 50 7.76 -10.15 11.95
N ILE A 51 6.69 -9.64 11.34
CA ILE A 51 6.69 -8.38 10.60
C ILE A 51 6.15 -7.27 11.49
N SER A 52 6.84 -6.14 11.51
CA SER A 52 6.46 -5.00 12.35
C SER A 52 6.85 -3.69 11.67
N SER A 53 5.93 -2.72 11.66
CA SER A 53 6.25 -1.37 11.24
C SER A 53 7.14 -0.66 12.27
N VAL A 54 8.11 0.11 11.80
CA VAL A 54 8.90 1.02 12.64
C VAL A 54 8.14 2.30 12.96
N TYR A 55 7.07 2.58 12.21
CA TYR A 55 6.19 3.72 12.42
C TYR A 55 5.00 3.31 13.30
N PRO A 56 4.65 4.11 14.32
CA PRO A 56 3.43 3.90 15.10
C PRO A 56 2.17 4.00 14.24
N ASN A 57 1.09 3.38 14.71
CA ASN A 57 -0.22 3.51 14.10
C ASN A 57 -0.66 4.99 14.06
N GLY A 58 -1.24 5.42 12.95
CA GLY A 58 -1.68 6.80 12.74
C GLY A 58 -0.54 7.82 12.65
N SER A 59 0.72 7.38 12.49
CA SER A 59 1.84 8.32 12.37
C SER A 59 1.91 8.95 10.99
N ASP A 60 2.44 10.18 10.96
CA ASP A 60 2.75 10.89 9.74
C ASP A 60 3.93 10.25 9.00
N ILE A 61 4.01 10.51 7.70
CA ILE A 61 5.12 10.17 6.80
C ILE A 61 6.46 10.75 7.26
N GLU A 62 6.44 11.86 8.02
CA GLU A 62 7.63 12.53 8.55
C GLU A 62 8.07 12.00 9.94
N TYR A 63 7.47 10.89 10.42
CA TYR A 63 7.82 10.33 11.73
C TYR A 63 9.31 10.01 11.85
N GLU A 64 9.96 10.59 12.86
CA GLU A 64 11.38 10.35 13.16
C GLU A 64 11.59 9.23 14.18
N VAL A 65 12.32 8.20 13.76
CA VAL A 65 12.69 7.07 14.61
C VAL A 65 13.81 7.44 15.56
N SER A 66 13.59 7.34 16.87
CA SER A 66 14.61 7.66 17.89
C SER A 66 15.83 6.73 17.81
N ASN A 67 17.01 7.22 18.25
CA ASN A 67 18.25 6.43 18.26
C ASN A 67 18.15 5.12 19.06
N LYS A 68 17.34 5.10 20.12
CA LYS A 68 17.08 3.88 20.90
C LYS A 68 16.34 2.85 20.06
N LYS A 69 15.30 3.27 19.32
CA LYS A 69 14.53 2.41 18.43
C LYS A 69 15.34 1.96 17.21
N LYS A 70 16.19 2.85 16.64
CA LYS A 70 17.11 2.46 15.56
C LYS A 70 18.00 1.30 15.96
N LYS A 71 18.57 1.32 17.20
CA LYS A 71 19.36 0.19 17.74
C LYS A 71 18.53 -1.10 17.87
N GLN A 72 17.28 -0.99 18.27
CA GLN A 72 16.38 -2.14 18.33
C GLN A 72 16.09 -2.70 16.93
N TYR A 73 15.73 -1.83 15.98
CA TYR A 73 15.36 -2.25 14.62
C TYR A 73 16.56 -2.77 13.83
N SER A 74 17.77 -2.31 14.11
CA SER A 74 18.98 -2.84 13.48
C SER A 74 19.29 -4.29 13.86
N THR A 75 18.63 -4.87 14.88
CA THR A 75 18.74 -6.30 15.21
C THR A 75 17.88 -7.21 14.33
N GLY A 76 17.02 -6.65 13.50
CA GLY A 76 16.22 -7.40 12.53
C GLY A 76 17.06 -8.03 11.42
N GLU A 77 16.49 -9.02 10.76
CA GLU A 77 17.12 -9.68 9.61
C GLU A 77 17.00 -8.84 8.33
N ILE A 78 15.81 -8.24 8.14
CA ILE A 78 15.48 -7.46 6.95
C ILE A 78 14.81 -6.14 7.37
N PHE A 79 15.15 -5.07 6.66
CA PHE A 79 14.45 -3.79 6.71
C PHE A 79 13.93 -3.44 5.32
N ILE A 80 12.62 -3.17 5.21
CA ILE A 80 11.94 -2.87 3.94
C ILE A 80 11.33 -1.48 4.04
N TYR A 81 11.65 -0.60 3.10
CA TYR A 81 11.27 0.80 3.14
C TYR A 81 10.81 1.31 1.76
N SER A 82 10.31 2.54 1.74
CA SER A 82 9.93 3.24 0.52
C SER A 82 11.02 4.25 0.13
N GLY A 83 11.75 3.97 -0.95
CA GLY A 83 12.83 4.83 -1.43
C GLY A 83 12.37 6.16 -2.02
N ILE A 84 11.07 6.34 -2.26
CA ILE A 84 10.48 7.62 -2.73
C ILE A 84 10.16 8.60 -1.61
N ALA A 85 10.27 8.16 -0.35
CA ALA A 85 10.16 9.00 0.84
C ALA A 85 11.55 9.27 1.47
N ASN A 86 11.59 10.04 2.57
CA ASN A 86 12.85 10.36 3.26
C ASN A 86 13.45 9.19 4.07
N GLU A 87 12.97 7.97 3.85
CA GLU A 87 13.30 6.78 4.64
C GLU A 87 14.68 6.19 4.32
N ALA A 88 15.29 6.58 3.20
CA ALA A 88 16.65 6.14 2.84
C ALA A 88 17.71 6.50 3.89
N THR A 89 17.51 7.58 4.67
CA THR A 89 18.36 7.94 5.78
C THR A 89 18.25 6.94 6.92
N LEU A 90 17.04 6.53 7.27
CA LEU A 90 16.81 5.48 8.27
C LEU A 90 17.45 4.15 7.84
N ALA A 91 17.26 3.75 6.59
CA ALA A 91 17.87 2.53 6.05
C ALA A 91 19.40 2.54 6.20
N ARG A 92 20.04 3.69 5.89
CA ARG A 92 21.49 3.89 6.06
C ARG A 92 21.90 3.83 7.53
N ASP A 93 21.13 4.44 8.43
CA ASP A 93 21.42 4.42 9.86
C ASP A 93 21.36 3.00 10.43
N LEU A 94 20.37 2.19 10.02
CA LEU A 94 20.27 0.79 10.43
C LEU A 94 21.44 -0.03 9.90
N LEU A 95 21.83 0.16 8.64
CA LEU A 95 22.99 -0.51 8.05
C LEU A 95 24.31 -0.14 8.75
N ASN A 96 24.47 1.11 9.17
CA ASN A 96 25.64 1.55 9.95
C ASN A 96 25.68 0.92 11.35
N LEU A 97 24.53 0.57 11.92
CA LEU A 97 24.45 -0.11 13.22
C LEU A 97 24.63 -1.62 13.11
N ASN A 98 24.24 -2.22 11.99
CA ASN A 98 24.39 -3.65 11.70
C ASN A 98 24.57 -3.86 10.20
N GLU A 99 25.82 -4.12 9.79
CA GLU A 99 26.17 -4.35 8.37
C GLU A 99 25.56 -5.64 7.77
N ASN A 100 25.04 -6.54 8.61
CA ASN A 100 24.42 -7.79 8.16
C ASN A 100 22.92 -7.65 7.87
N ILE A 101 22.26 -6.55 8.29
CA ILE A 101 20.85 -6.35 8.00
C ILE A 101 20.65 -6.23 6.49
N LYS A 102 19.64 -6.93 5.96
CA LYS A 102 19.27 -6.85 4.54
C LYS A 102 18.36 -5.64 4.34
N ILE A 103 18.69 -4.82 3.36
CA ILE A 103 17.91 -3.61 3.04
C ILE A 103 17.17 -3.81 1.73
N ILE A 104 15.86 -3.59 1.74
CA ILE A 104 14.99 -3.67 0.55
C ILE A 104 14.31 -2.33 0.33
N ASP A 105 14.53 -1.73 -0.84
CA ASP A 105 13.72 -0.62 -1.34
C ASP A 105 12.54 -1.19 -2.14
N GLY A 106 11.34 -1.13 -1.54
CA GLY A 106 10.10 -1.61 -2.17
C GLY A 106 9.70 -0.79 -3.40
N THR A 107 10.15 0.46 -3.50
CA THR A 107 9.84 1.37 -4.61
C THR A 107 10.96 1.49 -5.64
N LYS A 108 11.94 0.60 -5.60
CA LYS A 108 13.09 0.60 -6.50
C LYS A 108 12.67 0.68 -7.97
N GLY A 109 13.23 1.63 -8.69
CA GLY A 109 12.93 1.84 -10.11
C GLY A 109 11.63 2.59 -10.40
N MET A 110 10.89 3.00 -9.38
CA MET A 110 9.71 3.86 -9.53
C MET A 110 10.15 5.32 -9.56
N ASN A 111 9.53 6.08 -10.45
CA ASN A 111 9.84 7.50 -10.63
C ASN A 111 8.53 8.30 -10.60
N ASN A 112 8.02 8.55 -9.41
CA ASN A 112 6.75 9.24 -9.20
C ASN A 112 6.92 10.53 -8.41
N LYS A 113 6.10 11.52 -8.77
CA LYS A 113 6.12 12.85 -8.15
C LYS A 113 5.41 12.91 -6.79
N SER A 114 4.50 11.98 -6.51
CA SER A 114 3.71 11.96 -5.28
C SER A 114 3.71 10.56 -4.67
N ILE A 115 4.04 10.49 -3.37
CA ILE A 115 4.06 9.24 -2.60
C ILE A 115 2.65 8.61 -2.57
N ALA A 116 1.62 9.42 -2.32
CA ALA A 116 0.24 8.92 -2.25
C ALA A 116 -0.22 8.32 -3.58
N SER A 117 0.13 8.93 -4.73
CA SER A 117 -0.23 8.36 -6.05
C SER A 117 0.42 7.01 -6.32
N VAL A 118 1.56 6.71 -5.69
CA VAL A 118 2.20 5.40 -5.80
C VAL A 118 1.39 4.32 -5.09
N TYR A 119 0.86 4.64 -3.92
CA TYR A 119 0.15 3.68 -3.11
C TYR A 119 -1.34 3.55 -3.48
N LEU A 120 -1.97 4.63 -3.98
CA LEU A 120 -3.37 4.63 -4.41
C LEU A 120 -3.58 4.06 -5.82
N ASP A 121 -2.52 3.91 -6.61
CA ASP A 121 -2.57 3.25 -7.91
C ASP A 121 -2.29 1.75 -7.78
N PRO A 122 -3.27 0.85 -8.01
CA PRO A 122 -3.07 -0.59 -7.88
C PRO A 122 -1.92 -1.13 -8.72
N SER A 123 -1.67 -0.59 -9.91
CA SER A 123 -0.56 -1.04 -10.76
C SER A 123 0.80 -0.69 -10.15
N ASN A 124 0.93 0.49 -9.54
CA ASN A 124 2.14 0.89 -8.82
C ASN A 124 2.33 0.04 -7.56
N PHE A 125 1.25 -0.23 -6.84
CA PHE A 125 1.32 -1.11 -5.66
C PHE A 125 1.75 -2.54 -6.04
N LEU A 126 1.29 -3.08 -7.17
CA LEU A 126 1.79 -4.36 -7.69
C LEU A 126 3.29 -4.35 -8.01
N MET A 127 3.83 -3.22 -8.48
CA MET A 127 5.29 -3.08 -8.68
C MET A 127 6.02 -3.18 -7.34
N ILE A 128 5.51 -2.52 -6.29
CA ILE A 128 6.07 -2.62 -4.93
C ILE A 128 6.06 -4.07 -4.46
N CYS A 129 4.92 -4.76 -4.57
CA CYS A 129 4.80 -6.16 -4.20
C CYS A 129 5.81 -7.05 -4.97
N SER A 130 6.01 -6.78 -6.26
CA SER A 130 6.97 -7.50 -7.10
C SER A 130 8.43 -7.26 -6.70
N ASN A 131 8.78 -6.00 -6.35
CA ASN A 131 10.11 -5.65 -5.88
C ASN A 131 10.42 -6.33 -4.54
N ILE A 132 9.49 -6.25 -3.57
CA ILE A 132 9.62 -6.90 -2.27
C ILE A 132 9.72 -8.42 -2.44
N LYS A 133 8.82 -9.04 -3.21
CA LYS A 133 8.87 -10.48 -3.53
C LYS A 133 10.24 -10.90 -4.07
N SER A 134 10.75 -10.17 -5.04
CA SER A 134 12.01 -10.52 -5.72
C SER A 134 13.18 -10.48 -4.75
N SER A 135 13.25 -9.43 -3.91
CA SER A 135 14.30 -9.27 -2.92
C SER A 135 14.18 -10.27 -1.76
N LEU A 136 12.97 -10.56 -1.27
CA LEU A 136 12.75 -11.60 -0.26
C LEU A 136 13.20 -12.98 -0.76
N LYS A 137 12.92 -13.30 -2.01
CA LYS A 137 13.39 -14.56 -2.64
C LYS A 137 14.90 -14.58 -2.84
N GLU A 138 15.53 -13.46 -3.14
CA GLU A 138 16.99 -13.36 -3.29
C GLU A 138 17.68 -13.60 -1.94
N TYR A 139 17.17 -13.00 -0.86
CA TYR A 139 17.77 -13.12 0.47
C TYR A 139 17.44 -14.43 1.21
N ASN A 140 16.57 -15.24 0.68
CA ASN A 140 16.19 -16.51 1.28
C ASN A 140 16.88 -17.68 0.56
N GLU A 141 17.51 -18.59 1.31
CA GLU A 141 18.13 -19.80 0.72
C GLU A 141 17.17 -20.99 0.68
N ASN A 142 16.17 -21.00 1.57
CA ASN A 142 15.20 -22.07 1.66
C ASN A 142 14.24 -22.09 0.46
N VAL A 143 14.25 -23.18 -0.31
CA VAL A 143 13.41 -23.35 -1.52
C VAL A 143 11.92 -23.33 -1.18
N TYR A 144 11.51 -23.93 -0.06
CA TYR A 144 10.10 -23.95 0.34
C TYR A 144 9.58 -22.55 0.69
N VAL A 145 10.41 -21.72 1.34
CA VAL A 145 10.08 -20.30 1.60
C VAL A 145 9.96 -19.54 0.28
N LYS A 146 10.87 -19.74 -0.66
CA LYS A 146 10.80 -19.11 -1.99
C LYS A 146 9.54 -19.48 -2.76
N GLU A 147 9.13 -20.74 -2.70
CA GLU A 147 7.87 -21.21 -3.32
C GLU A 147 6.65 -20.63 -2.60
N GLY A 148 6.67 -20.58 -1.27
CA GLY A 148 5.63 -19.95 -0.48
C GLY A 148 5.45 -18.46 -0.83
N ILE A 149 6.54 -17.69 -0.90
CA ILE A 149 6.51 -16.28 -1.31
C ILE A 149 5.90 -16.13 -2.72
N GLU A 150 6.24 -17.02 -3.66
CA GLU A 150 5.68 -16.96 -5.01
C GLU A 150 4.17 -17.27 -5.03
N ASN A 151 3.72 -18.21 -4.23
CA ASN A 151 2.30 -18.54 -4.09
C ASN A 151 1.53 -17.38 -3.45
N ASN A 152 2.06 -16.82 -2.36
CA ASN A 152 1.48 -15.67 -1.69
C ASN A 152 1.41 -14.44 -2.62
N TYR A 153 2.44 -14.22 -3.44
CA TYR A 153 2.42 -13.16 -4.44
C TYR A 153 1.30 -13.35 -5.48
N ARG A 154 1.04 -14.58 -5.93
CA ARG A 154 -0.07 -14.82 -6.87
C ARG A 154 -1.42 -14.45 -6.25
N GLU A 155 -1.66 -14.85 -4.99
CA GLU A 155 -2.89 -14.50 -4.27
C GLU A 155 -3.03 -12.97 -4.10
N LEU A 156 -1.95 -12.29 -3.69
CA LEU A 156 -1.94 -10.84 -3.54
C LEU A 156 -2.15 -10.13 -4.88
N ASN A 157 -1.49 -10.60 -5.94
CA ASN A 157 -1.64 -10.07 -7.29
C ASN A 157 -3.09 -10.17 -7.79
N GLU A 158 -3.78 -11.27 -7.51
CA GLU A 158 -5.21 -11.44 -7.86
C GLU A 158 -6.06 -10.39 -7.13
N LYS A 159 -5.92 -10.27 -5.80
CA LYS A 159 -6.65 -9.27 -4.99
C LYS A 159 -6.45 -7.83 -5.47
N VAL A 160 -5.20 -7.45 -5.76
CA VAL A 160 -4.89 -6.08 -6.21
C VAL A 160 -5.34 -5.85 -7.66
N SER A 161 -5.23 -6.86 -8.52
CA SER A 161 -5.73 -6.77 -9.90
C SER A 161 -7.24 -6.59 -9.96
N GLU A 162 -8.00 -7.12 -9.00
CA GLU A 162 -9.43 -6.87 -8.88
C GLU A 162 -9.75 -5.38 -8.63
N LEU A 163 -8.90 -4.67 -7.88
CA LEU A 163 -9.05 -3.22 -7.69
C LEU A 163 -8.85 -2.46 -9.01
N ASP A 164 -7.84 -2.85 -9.78
CA ASP A 164 -7.56 -2.27 -11.11
C ASP A 164 -8.74 -2.47 -12.06
N VAL A 165 -9.33 -3.67 -12.07
CA VAL A 165 -10.53 -3.99 -12.85
C VAL A 165 -11.74 -3.15 -12.41
N LYS A 166 -11.95 -2.96 -11.09
CA LYS A 166 -13.03 -2.13 -10.56
C LYS A 166 -12.88 -0.66 -10.96
N LEU A 167 -11.66 -0.11 -10.90
CA LEU A 167 -11.37 1.25 -11.36
C LEU A 167 -11.65 1.41 -12.86
N TYR A 168 -11.22 0.45 -13.67
CA TYR A 168 -11.52 0.43 -15.10
C TYR A 168 -13.04 0.38 -15.36
N ASP A 169 -13.76 -0.45 -14.61
CA ASP A 169 -15.23 -0.60 -14.75
C ASP A 169 -15.96 0.70 -14.44
N ILE A 170 -15.63 1.38 -13.32
CA ILE A 170 -16.28 2.65 -12.98
C ILE A 170 -15.97 3.75 -13.99
N GLY A 171 -14.77 3.82 -14.53
CA GLY A 171 -14.40 4.78 -15.56
C GLY A 171 -15.11 4.49 -16.89
N LYS A 172 -15.31 3.22 -17.24
CA LYS A 172 -16.01 2.80 -18.45
C LYS A 172 -17.52 3.04 -18.37
N ASN A 173 -18.14 2.61 -17.27
CA ASN A 173 -19.59 2.49 -17.14
C ASN A 173 -20.24 3.64 -16.35
N GLY A 174 -19.49 4.51 -15.70
CA GLY A 174 -20.01 5.68 -15.00
C GLY A 174 -20.82 6.59 -15.92
N ASN A 175 -21.87 7.21 -15.41
CA ASN A 175 -22.70 8.20 -16.11
C ASN A 175 -21.91 9.49 -16.37
N TYR A 176 -21.06 9.86 -15.42
CA TYR A 176 -20.14 11.00 -15.51
C TYR A 176 -18.71 10.46 -15.59
N LYS A 177 -17.80 11.29 -16.10
CA LYS A 177 -16.41 10.88 -16.37
C LYS A 177 -15.38 11.76 -15.69
N THR A 178 -15.82 12.75 -14.91
CA THR A 178 -14.94 13.71 -14.30
C THR A 178 -15.11 13.73 -12.79
N ILE A 179 -13.99 13.80 -12.09
CA ILE A 179 -13.92 14.13 -10.66
C ILE A 179 -13.17 15.45 -10.47
N LEU A 180 -13.55 16.21 -9.45
CA LEU A 180 -12.87 17.42 -9.02
C LEU A 180 -12.02 17.12 -7.77
N THR A 181 -10.76 17.56 -7.76
CA THR A 181 -9.82 17.26 -6.68
C THR A 181 -9.09 18.50 -6.19
N THR A 182 -8.58 18.47 -4.96
CA THR A 182 -7.80 19.56 -4.37
C THR A 182 -6.32 19.52 -4.74
N ASN A 183 -5.83 18.36 -5.21
CA ASN A 183 -4.44 18.16 -5.59
C ASN A 183 -4.29 17.16 -6.75
N ASP A 184 -3.08 17.05 -7.31
CA ASP A 184 -2.77 16.25 -8.49
C ASP A 184 -2.53 14.77 -8.20
N VAL A 185 -2.62 14.33 -6.93
CA VAL A 185 -2.39 12.93 -6.50
C VAL A 185 -3.27 11.96 -7.28
N PHE A 186 -4.49 12.37 -7.60
CA PHE A 186 -5.50 11.56 -8.28
C PHE A 186 -5.32 11.44 -9.80
N SER A 187 -4.29 12.07 -10.38
CA SER A 187 -4.06 12.09 -11.83
C SER A 187 -3.89 10.70 -12.45
N PHE A 188 -3.51 9.68 -11.66
CA PHE A 188 -3.44 8.27 -12.11
C PHE A 188 -4.79 7.73 -12.61
N LEU A 189 -5.92 8.29 -12.17
CA LEU A 189 -7.26 7.87 -12.58
C LEU A 189 -7.53 8.10 -14.08
N THR A 190 -6.75 8.97 -14.74
CA THR A 190 -6.90 9.24 -16.17
C THR A 190 -6.67 8.00 -17.04
N LYS A 191 -5.82 7.05 -16.60
CA LYS A 191 -5.61 5.76 -17.29
C LYS A 191 -6.87 4.88 -17.32
N TYR A 192 -7.82 5.13 -16.39
CA TYR A 192 -9.12 4.43 -16.32
C TYR A 192 -10.25 5.19 -17.03
N ASN A 193 -9.94 6.18 -17.86
CA ASN A 193 -10.92 7.07 -18.51
C ASN A 193 -11.76 7.89 -17.53
N ILE A 194 -11.20 8.21 -16.37
CA ILE A 194 -11.76 9.15 -15.41
C ILE A 194 -10.96 10.45 -15.56
N ASN A 195 -11.62 11.52 -16.04
CA ASN A 195 -11.01 12.83 -16.13
C ASN A 195 -10.85 13.43 -14.73
N VAL A 196 -9.70 14.02 -14.45
CA VAL A 196 -9.38 14.66 -13.17
C VAL A 196 -9.16 16.14 -13.40
N VAL A 197 -10.02 16.97 -12.79
CA VAL A 197 -9.82 18.42 -12.73
C VAL A 197 -9.31 18.75 -11.34
N SER A 198 -8.07 19.22 -11.26
CA SER A 198 -7.40 19.52 -10.00
C SER A 198 -7.29 21.03 -9.78
N ILE A 199 -7.72 21.49 -8.61
CA ILE A 199 -7.51 22.88 -8.15
C ILE A 199 -6.30 22.95 -7.20
N ASP A 200 -5.24 22.20 -7.51
CA ASP A 200 -3.98 22.21 -6.76
C ASP A 200 -3.36 23.59 -6.78
N ALA A 201 -3.06 24.12 -5.58
CA ALA A 201 -2.45 25.45 -5.44
C ALA A 201 -1.05 25.57 -6.07
N ASN A 202 -0.38 24.43 -6.30
CA ASN A 202 0.94 24.35 -6.91
C ASN A 202 0.87 24.19 -8.45
N ASN A 203 -0.33 24.17 -9.03
CA ASN A 203 -0.51 24.00 -10.46
C ASN A 203 -0.29 25.34 -11.21
N ASP A 204 0.65 25.39 -12.12
CA ASP A 204 0.94 26.59 -12.96
C ASP A 204 -0.27 27.08 -13.78
N ASN A 205 -1.27 26.23 -14.01
CA ASN A 205 -2.50 26.53 -14.76
C ASN A 205 -3.74 26.60 -13.86
N ILE A 206 -3.60 26.91 -12.58
CA ILE A 206 -4.68 26.87 -11.60
C ILE A 206 -5.93 27.68 -12.02
N ASP A 207 -5.76 28.83 -12.63
CA ASP A 207 -6.88 29.67 -13.12
C ASP A 207 -7.72 28.94 -14.18
N LYS A 208 -7.09 28.15 -15.05
CA LYS A 208 -7.80 27.30 -16.02
C LYS A 208 -8.54 26.18 -15.34
N SER A 209 -7.93 25.56 -14.33
CA SER A 209 -8.57 24.50 -13.51
C SER A 209 -9.83 25.03 -12.82
N TYR A 210 -9.77 26.21 -12.19
CA TYR A 210 -10.95 26.84 -11.60
C TYR A 210 -12.02 27.18 -12.65
N ALA A 211 -11.64 27.68 -13.82
CA ALA A 211 -12.60 27.99 -14.89
C ALA A 211 -13.28 26.70 -15.42
N GLU A 212 -12.54 25.62 -15.58
CA GLU A 212 -13.08 24.31 -15.97
C GLU A 212 -13.99 23.73 -14.87
N ALA A 213 -13.57 23.79 -13.61
CA ALA A 213 -14.36 23.34 -12.47
C ALA A 213 -15.70 24.08 -12.38
N ASN A 214 -15.69 25.42 -12.53
CA ASN A 214 -16.93 26.23 -12.55
C ASN A 214 -17.89 25.76 -13.65
N LYS A 215 -17.39 25.54 -14.86
CA LYS A 215 -18.20 25.06 -16.00
C LYS A 215 -18.82 23.68 -15.70
N LEU A 216 -18.07 22.76 -15.11
CA LEU A 216 -18.56 21.43 -14.73
C LEU A 216 -19.65 21.52 -13.65
N ILE A 217 -19.49 22.43 -12.70
CA ILE A 217 -20.49 22.66 -11.63
C ILE A 217 -21.77 23.27 -12.20
N GLU A 218 -21.65 24.30 -13.06
CA GLU A 218 -22.80 24.95 -13.74
C GLU A 218 -23.60 23.93 -14.57
N ASN A 219 -22.90 23.00 -15.24
CA ASN A 219 -23.51 21.90 -16.01
C ASN A 219 -24.05 20.78 -15.13
N LYS A 220 -23.87 20.83 -13.80
CA LYS A 220 -24.19 19.75 -12.84
C LYS A 220 -23.43 18.44 -13.11
N GLU A 221 -22.29 18.52 -13.77
CA GLU A 221 -21.41 17.37 -14.03
C GLU A 221 -20.57 16.99 -12.82
N VAL A 222 -20.34 17.94 -11.88
CA VAL A 222 -19.60 17.74 -10.63
C VAL A 222 -20.36 18.33 -9.47
N GLN A 223 -20.42 17.62 -8.35
CA GLN A 223 -21.01 18.09 -7.08
C GLN A 223 -20.15 17.73 -5.85
N TYR A 224 -19.14 16.87 -6.04
CA TYR A 224 -18.20 16.48 -4.98
C TYR A 224 -16.81 17.02 -5.30
N ILE A 225 -16.05 17.31 -4.23
CA ILE A 225 -14.60 17.56 -4.33
C ILE A 225 -13.86 16.55 -3.46
N TYR A 226 -12.88 15.87 -4.06
CA TYR A 226 -12.07 14.86 -3.43
C TYR A 226 -10.76 15.45 -2.93
N TYR A 227 -10.38 15.11 -1.72
CA TYR A 227 -9.13 15.53 -1.10
C TYR A 227 -8.48 14.36 -0.36
N LEU A 228 -7.17 14.43 -0.15
CA LEU A 228 -6.45 13.38 0.55
C LEU A 228 -6.53 13.62 2.06
N GLU A 229 -6.66 12.55 2.83
CA GLU A 229 -6.58 12.59 4.29
C GLU A 229 -5.31 13.30 4.75
N GLY A 230 -5.48 14.27 5.64
CA GLY A 230 -4.40 15.12 6.12
C GLY A 230 -4.13 16.37 5.28
N ASP A 231 -4.81 16.54 4.12
CA ASP A 231 -4.67 17.77 3.33
C ASP A 231 -5.30 18.97 4.03
N GLU A 232 -4.59 20.08 4.05
CA GLU A 232 -5.11 21.38 4.46
C GLU A 232 -5.57 22.19 3.24
N PHE A 233 -6.77 22.75 3.30
CA PHE A 233 -7.29 23.60 2.23
C PHE A 233 -6.72 25.01 2.30
N THR A 234 -6.31 25.55 1.18
CA THR A 234 -5.98 26.96 1.08
C THR A 234 -7.25 27.84 1.23
N PRO A 235 -7.12 29.11 1.63
CA PRO A 235 -8.27 30.01 1.69
C PRO A 235 -9.03 30.14 0.35
N ALA A 236 -8.33 30.03 -0.79
CA ALA A 236 -8.94 30.03 -2.12
C ALA A 236 -9.78 28.79 -2.38
N GLN A 237 -9.27 27.61 -2.02
CA GLN A 237 -10.01 26.35 -2.12
C GLN A 237 -11.24 26.33 -1.21
N GLU A 238 -11.09 26.75 0.07
CA GLU A 238 -12.23 26.83 1.00
C GLU A 238 -13.33 27.75 0.49
N LYS A 239 -12.94 28.94 -0.03
CA LYS A 239 -13.89 29.87 -0.61
C LYS A 239 -14.59 29.26 -1.83
N PHE A 240 -13.84 28.62 -2.74
CA PHE A 240 -14.39 27.99 -3.94
C PHE A 240 -15.39 26.88 -3.58
N ILE A 241 -15.05 26.01 -2.63
CA ILE A 241 -15.91 24.94 -2.13
C ILE A 241 -17.22 25.49 -1.57
N SER A 242 -17.11 26.53 -0.73
CA SER A 242 -18.26 27.18 -0.08
C SER A 242 -19.16 27.88 -1.10
N ASP A 243 -18.57 28.71 -1.99
CA ASP A 243 -19.34 29.48 -2.98
C ASP A 243 -20.12 28.58 -3.94
N ASN A 244 -19.58 27.38 -4.23
CA ASN A 244 -20.19 26.39 -5.12
C ASN A 244 -20.98 25.29 -4.39
N SER A 245 -21.07 25.33 -3.06
CA SER A 245 -21.76 24.30 -2.24
C SER A 245 -21.29 22.87 -2.54
N LEU A 246 -20.00 22.68 -2.79
CA LEU A 246 -19.44 21.37 -3.08
C LEU A 246 -19.41 20.49 -1.83
N MET A 247 -19.75 19.23 -1.98
CA MET A 247 -19.63 18.21 -0.94
C MET A 247 -18.22 17.64 -0.89
N LYS A 248 -17.56 17.73 0.27
CA LYS A 248 -16.21 17.22 0.49
C LYS A 248 -16.22 15.70 0.65
N ILE A 249 -15.34 14.99 -0.03
CA ILE A 249 -15.08 13.55 0.17
C ILE A 249 -13.59 13.36 0.46
N GLU A 250 -13.30 12.90 1.67
CA GLU A 250 -11.97 12.52 2.09
C GLU A 250 -11.60 11.14 1.53
N ILE A 251 -10.38 11.02 1.02
CA ILE A 251 -9.79 9.75 0.56
C ILE A 251 -8.64 9.42 1.48
N ASN A 252 -8.67 8.22 2.05
CA ASN A 252 -7.61 7.71 2.90
C ASN A 252 -6.28 7.70 2.14
N ASN A 253 -5.21 8.22 2.76
CA ASN A 253 -3.88 8.35 2.16
C ASN A 253 -3.09 7.04 2.17
N VAL A 254 -3.56 6.03 2.85
CA VAL A 254 -2.99 4.69 3.07
C VAL A 254 -1.57 4.68 3.68
N PHE A 255 -1.08 5.79 4.22
CA PHE A 255 0.29 5.86 4.76
C PHE A 255 0.44 5.09 6.07
N SER A 256 -0.59 5.09 6.90
CA SER A 256 -0.64 4.33 8.15
C SER A 256 -2.08 3.92 8.46
N LEU A 257 -2.26 2.91 9.31
CA LEU A 257 -3.57 2.63 9.91
C LEU A 257 -3.64 3.23 11.31
N SER A 258 -4.77 3.80 11.66
CA SER A 258 -5.09 4.16 13.05
C SER A 258 -5.30 2.91 13.91
N ASP A 259 -5.33 3.09 15.23
CA ASP A 259 -5.64 1.98 16.15
C ASP A 259 -7.07 1.47 15.94
N GLU A 260 -8.01 2.35 15.60
CA GLU A 260 -9.39 2.02 15.29
C GLU A 260 -9.49 1.18 14.02
N GLU A 261 -8.82 1.57 12.94
CA GLU A 261 -8.81 0.82 11.68
C GLU A 261 -8.21 -0.58 11.84
N ARG A 262 -7.16 -0.71 12.67
CA ARG A 262 -6.59 -2.04 12.99
C ARG A 262 -7.55 -2.89 13.83
N GLN A 263 -8.33 -2.30 14.74
CA GLN A 263 -9.35 -3.02 15.51
C GLN A 263 -10.54 -3.45 14.62
N GLU A 264 -10.86 -2.66 13.59
CA GLU A 264 -11.85 -2.99 12.57
C GLU A 264 -11.33 -3.98 11.52
N GLU A 265 -10.09 -4.46 11.67
CA GLU A 265 -9.41 -5.36 10.73
C GLU A 265 -9.36 -4.79 9.29
N LYS A 266 -9.32 -3.47 9.15
CA LYS A 266 -9.13 -2.83 7.84
C LYS A 266 -7.77 -3.21 7.27
N ASP A 267 -7.77 -3.45 5.97
CA ASP A 267 -6.57 -3.71 5.20
C ASP A 267 -6.50 -2.83 3.95
N TYR A 268 -5.38 -2.88 3.24
CA TYR A 268 -5.19 -2.12 2.01
C TYR A 268 -6.31 -2.38 0.98
N ILE A 269 -6.77 -3.63 0.85
CA ILE A 269 -7.81 -3.98 -0.11
C ILE A 269 -9.17 -3.38 0.27
N SER A 270 -9.51 -3.41 1.56
CA SER A 270 -10.77 -2.83 2.07
C SER A 270 -10.78 -1.31 1.91
N ILE A 271 -9.68 -0.62 2.25
CA ILE A 271 -9.54 0.84 2.10
C ILE A 271 -9.63 1.23 0.62
N MET A 272 -8.98 0.51 -0.28
CA MET A 272 -9.07 0.78 -1.71
C MET A 272 -10.47 0.53 -2.27
N ASN A 273 -11.21 -0.46 -1.75
CA ASN A 273 -12.61 -0.64 -2.13
C ASN A 273 -13.49 0.53 -1.64
N GLU A 274 -13.30 1.02 -0.42
CA GLU A 274 -13.99 2.22 0.09
C GLU A 274 -13.68 3.45 -0.77
N THR A 275 -12.42 3.60 -1.20
CA THR A 275 -11.98 4.66 -2.11
C THR A 275 -12.69 4.59 -3.46
N ILE A 276 -12.79 3.39 -4.04
CA ILE A 276 -13.53 3.16 -5.31
C ILE A 276 -15.02 3.49 -5.14
N ASP A 277 -15.62 3.09 -4.02
CA ASP A 277 -17.03 3.41 -3.73
C ASP A 277 -17.24 4.92 -3.52
N ASN A 278 -16.27 5.62 -2.99
CA ASN A 278 -16.29 7.07 -2.93
C ASN A 278 -16.29 7.71 -4.34
N TYR A 279 -15.46 7.24 -5.29
CA TYR A 279 -15.50 7.74 -6.66
C TYR A 279 -16.83 7.46 -7.36
N LYS A 280 -17.50 6.36 -7.07
CA LYS A 280 -18.83 6.05 -7.61
C LYS A 280 -19.87 7.09 -7.24
N LYS A 281 -19.75 7.79 -6.09
CA LYS A 281 -20.70 8.84 -5.68
C LYS A 281 -20.80 9.94 -6.74
N GLU A 282 -19.69 10.30 -7.39
CA GLU A 282 -19.70 11.26 -8.49
C GLU A 282 -20.05 10.59 -9.83
N LEU A 283 -19.34 9.48 -10.15
CA LEU A 283 -19.41 8.88 -11.49
C LEU A 283 -20.75 8.22 -11.81
N TYR A 284 -21.51 7.77 -10.80
CA TYR A 284 -22.80 7.08 -10.94
C TYR A 284 -24.00 7.89 -10.40
N LYS A 285 -23.79 9.16 -10.05
CA LYS A 285 -24.93 9.98 -9.62
C LYS A 285 -26.02 10.03 -10.68
N LYS A 286 -27.25 10.24 -10.24
CA LYS A 286 -28.47 10.26 -11.09
C LYS A 286 -28.74 11.67 -11.59
#